data_3078ca00cdb971b15179a5b456dbbca1
#
_entry.id   3078ca00cdb971b15179a5b456dbbca1
#
_cell.length_a   1.000
_cell.length_b   1.000
_cell.length_c   1.000
_cell.angle_alpha   90.00
_cell.angle_beta   90.00
_cell.angle_gamma   90.00
#
_symmetry.space_group_name_H-M   'P 1'
#
loop_
_entity.id
_entity.type
_entity.pdbx_description
1 polymer ?
#
loop_
_entity_poly.entity_id
_entity_poly.type
_entity_poly.pdbx_seq_one_letter_code
_entity_poly.pdbx_strand_id
1 'polypeptide(L)'
;MSSIQVYNSRGIKYARIVESYRDPITRKPKTRVLKVLGRVDELEAKEPGILERLRTECRESRAFNESLKQEALFKNIQQHLESIDDTAAKGFPVRNYGVKVYENIWNELNLDYFFDYRQKRDTNIKFKVKEVVSMLVYSRLLKPTSKKRSFEQREFFINSNDMNLEQIYRGLSFLADEKESLEKHLNKQLSLKMTRNLGVAFYDVTTYYFESVRADELKKFGYSKDNKVNQVQVVMGLLIDDEGIPISYELFPGNTNDFKTLVPIMEHLRESYGINKIIITADRGLNSRQNLAYLKSKGFDYVMAYKIRSASKSVKALVLGDEDYTAEGPDFKWKVCDFKNSVIVDGKKVLLEDNMVITWSAKRAEK
;
A
#
# COMPACT_ATOMS: atom_id res chain seq x y z
N MET A 1 21.70 6.38 11.80
CA MET A 1 21.56 6.36 10.32
C MET A 1 22.47 7.41 9.75
N SER A 2 23.40 7.00 8.89
CA SER A 2 24.34 7.94 8.26
C SER A 2 23.73 8.52 6.96
N SER A 3 23.96 9.80 6.72
CA SER A 3 23.51 10.51 5.52
C SER A 3 24.45 11.67 5.22
N ILE A 4 24.46 12.11 3.96
CA ILE A 4 25.22 13.29 3.55
C ILE A 4 24.35 14.54 3.76
N GLN A 5 24.82 15.45 4.60
CA GLN A 5 24.21 16.73 4.81
C GLN A 5 25.07 17.84 4.19
N VAL A 6 24.44 18.66 3.35
CA VAL A 6 25.05 19.89 2.83
C VAL A 6 24.50 21.07 3.64
N TYR A 7 25.38 21.94 4.11
CA TYR A 7 25.01 23.15 4.87
C TYR A 7 25.77 24.37 4.33
N ASN A 8 25.18 25.53 4.51
CA ASN A 8 25.78 26.77 4.08
C ASN A 8 26.41 27.47 5.29
N SER A 9 27.66 27.91 5.16
CA SER A 9 28.34 28.74 6.15
C SER A 9 29.01 29.91 5.42
N ARG A 10 28.59 31.14 5.73
CA ARG A 10 29.12 32.40 5.15
C ARG A 10 29.12 32.38 3.61
N GLY A 11 28.04 31.88 3.00
CA GLY A 11 27.90 31.82 1.53
C GLY A 11 28.58 30.63 0.86
N ILE A 12 29.35 29.82 1.59
CA ILE A 12 30.06 28.64 1.07
C ILE A 12 29.32 27.38 1.49
N LYS A 13 29.10 26.44 0.56
CA LYS A 13 28.50 25.16 0.81
C LYS A 13 29.53 24.13 1.27
N TYR A 14 29.25 23.47 2.38
CA TYR A 14 30.08 22.40 2.95
C TYR A 14 29.27 21.11 3.02
N ALA A 15 29.96 19.98 2.84
CA ALA A 15 29.39 18.64 2.99
C ALA A 15 29.95 17.95 4.25
N ARG A 16 29.08 17.21 4.94
CA ARG A 16 29.46 16.38 6.08
C ARG A 16 28.64 15.11 6.13
N ILE A 17 29.21 14.05 6.69
CA ILE A 17 28.51 12.81 7.02
C ILE A 17 27.95 12.97 8.42
N VAL A 18 26.64 12.76 8.55
CA VAL A 18 25.93 12.85 9.81
C VAL A 18 25.22 11.54 10.11
N GLU A 19 25.09 11.22 11.39
CA GLU A 19 24.27 10.11 11.86
C GLU A 19 23.14 10.63 12.71
N SER A 20 21.91 10.25 12.33
CA SER A 20 20.72 10.54 13.12
C SER A 20 20.50 9.41 14.13
N TYR A 21 20.32 9.77 15.39
CA TYR A 21 20.02 8.83 16.49
C TYR A 21 18.96 9.43 17.40
N ARG A 22 18.30 8.59 18.17
CA ARG A 22 17.40 9.06 19.23
C ARG A 22 18.19 9.14 20.54
N ASP A 23 18.13 10.28 21.17
CA ASP A 23 18.67 10.49 22.50
C ASP A 23 18.02 9.50 23.48
N PRO A 24 18.79 8.66 24.20
CA PRO A 24 18.23 7.62 25.05
C PRO A 24 17.44 8.19 26.25
N ILE A 25 17.71 9.40 26.68
CA ILE A 25 17.07 10.05 27.83
C ILE A 25 15.82 10.85 27.38
N THR A 26 16.00 11.73 26.38
CA THR A 26 14.93 12.65 25.96
C THR A 26 14.05 12.07 24.87
N ARG A 27 14.44 10.93 24.26
CA ARG A 27 13.82 10.28 23.09
C ARG A 27 13.63 11.19 21.86
N LYS A 28 14.22 12.38 21.89
CA LYS A 28 14.20 13.30 20.74
C LYS A 28 15.22 12.89 19.69
N PRO A 29 14.91 13.09 18.40
CA PRO A 29 15.90 12.86 17.35
C PRO A 29 17.05 13.86 17.50
N LYS A 30 18.27 13.36 17.49
CA LYS A 30 19.52 14.14 17.48
C LYS A 30 20.39 13.69 16.33
N THR A 31 21.26 14.58 15.89
CA THR A 31 22.19 14.31 14.81
C THR A 31 23.61 14.55 15.31
N ARG A 32 24.51 13.58 15.10
CA ARG A 32 25.94 13.77 15.35
C ARG A 32 26.71 13.80 14.03
N VAL A 33 27.71 14.63 13.95
CA VAL A 33 28.62 14.68 12.82
C VAL A 33 29.62 13.55 12.95
N LEU A 34 29.71 12.67 11.95
CA LEU A 34 30.69 11.59 11.90
C LEU A 34 31.96 12.05 11.24
N LYS A 35 31.85 12.80 10.12
CA LYS A 35 32.99 13.28 9.36
C LYS A 35 32.63 14.55 8.61
N VAL A 36 33.51 15.54 8.63
CA VAL A 36 33.43 16.72 7.75
C VAL A 36 34.18 16.40 6.48
N LEU A 37 33.52 16.56 5.33
CA LEU A 37 34.08 16.25 4.02
C LEU A 37 34.82 17.44 3.40
N GLY A 38 34.36 18.66 3.71
CA GLY A 38 34.93 19.90 3.21
C GLY A 38 33.98 20.72 2.33
N ARG A 39 34.54 21.60 1.53
CA ARG A 39 33.78 22.48 0.62
C ARG A 39 33.26 21.68 -0.57
N VAL A 40 32.00 21.92 -0.93
CA VAL A 40 31.34 21.19 -2.02
C VAL A 40 32.00 21.48 -3.36
N ASP A 41 32.35 22.72 -3.62
CA ASP A 41 33.03 23.17 -4.84
C ASP A 41 34.43 22.50 -5.02
N GLU A 42 35.21 22.37 -3.95
CA GLU A 42 36.50 21.68 -3.99
C GLU A 42 36.36 20.15 -4.16
N LEU A 43 35.33 19.57 -3.56
CA LEU A 43 35.04 18.13 -3.67
C LEU A 43 34.61 17.79 -5.09
N GLU A 44 33.66 18.54 -5.66
CA GLU A 44 33.19 18.32 -7.04
C GLU A 44 34.24 18.67 -8.11
N ALA A 45 35.17 19.59 -7.81
CA ALA A 45 36.30 19.89 -8.70
C ALA A 45 37.34 18.74 -8.74
N LYS A 46 37.52 18.02 -7.63
CA LYS A 46 38.39 16.85 -7.54
C LYS A 46 37.79 15.60 -8.17
N GLU A 47 36.53 15.40 -7.98
CA GLU A 47 35.78 14.23 -8.48
C GLU A 47 34.35 14.65 -8.79
N PRO A 48 33.99 14.89 -10.06
CA PRO A 48 32.60 15.23 -10.45
C PRO A 48 31.62 14.13 -10.05
N GLY A 49 30.54 14.52 -9.37
CA GLY A 49 29.52 13.58 -8.89
C GLY A 49 29.83 12.88 -7.57
N ILE A 50 30.89 13.28 -6.85
CA ILE A 50 31.30 12.67 -5.57
C ILE A 50 30.19 12.65 -4.53
N LEU A 51 29.34 13.68 -4.46
CA LEU A 51 28.26 13.75 -3.49
C LEU A 51 27.17 12.70 -3.77
N GLU A 52 26.87 12.43 -5.04
CA GLU A 52 25.93 11.38 -5.42
C GLU A 52 26.49 9.99 -5.13
N ARG A 53 27.74 9.74 -5.47
CA ARG A 53 28.43 8.49 -5.13
C ARG A 53 28.40 8.23 -3.63
N LEU A 54 28.78 9.19 -2.81
CA LEU A 54 28.76 9.06 -1.34
C LEU A 54 27.35 8.87 -0.77
N ARG A 55 26.32 9.47 -1.38
CA ARG A 55 24.92 9.20 -1.01
C ARG A 55 24.51 7.76 -1.32
N THR A 56 24.94 7.24 -2.44
CA THR A 56 24.69 5.85 -2.85
C THR A 56 25.40 4.88 -1.90
N GLU A 57 26.69 5.11 -1.58
CA GLU A 57 27.44 4.33 -0.59
C GLU A 57 26.77 4.34 0.81
N CYS A 58 26.24 5.49 1.25
CA CYS A 58 25.49 5.58 2.49
C CYS A 58 24.19 4.77 2.46
N ARG A 59 23.51 4.71 1.29
CA ARG A 59 22.28 3.91 1.12
C ARG A 59 22.59 2.41 1.09
N GLU A 60 23.61 2.00 0.36
CA GLU A 60 24.05 0.60 0.28
C GLU A 60 24.51 0.07 1.64
N SER A 61 25.34 0.84 2.36
CA SER A 61 25.73 0.50 3.74
C SER A 61 24.53 0.38 4.69
N ARG A 62 23.48 1.14 4.45
CA ARG A 62 22.25 1.06 5.21
C ARG A 62 21.48 -0.22 4.90
N ALA A 63 21.30 -0.56 3.62
CA ALA A 63 20.63 -1.78 3.20
C ALA A 63 21.38 -3.02 3.72
N PHE A 64 22.71 -3.03 3.64
CA PHE A 64 23.56 -4.08 4.19
C PHE A 64 23.39 -4.22 5.71
N ASN A 65 23.41 -3.13 6.48
CA ASN A 65 23.20 -3.16 7.93
C ASN A 65 21.78 -3.60 8.34
N GLU A 66 20.76 -3.27 7.53
CA GLU A 66 19.40 -3.76 7.73
C GLU A 66 19.29 -5.26 7.46
N SER A 67 19.94 -5.76 6.40
CA SER A 67 20.02 -7.18 6.09
C SER A 67 20.71 -7.98 7.23
N LEU A 68 21.84 -7.50 7.74
CA LEU A 68 22.53 -8.12 8.88
C LEU A 68 21.67 -8.15 10.16
N LYS A 69 20.84 -7.11 10.40
CA LYS A 69 19.91 -7.11 11.52
C LYS A 69 18.79 -8.14 11.35
N GLN A 70 18.29 -8.30 10.14
CA GLN A 70 17.29 -9.32 9.83
C GLN A 70 17.88 -10.73 10.01
N GLU A 71 19.08 -10.99 9.48
CA GLU A 71 19.76 -12.27 9.67
C GLU A 71 20.03 -12.58 11.15
N ALA A 72 20.49 -11.59 11.91
CA ALA A 72 20.69 -11.75 13.37
C ALA A 72 19.37 -12.04 14.10
N LEU A 73 18.27 -11.43 13.68
CA LEU A 73 16.94 -11.69 14.23
C LEU A 73 16.48 -13.11 13.91
N PHE A 74 16.62 -13.55 12.65
CA PHE A 74 16.27 -14.91 12.23
C PHE A 74 17.11 -15.95 12.98
N LYS A 75 18.41 -15.71 13.13
CA LYS A 75 19.31 -16.59 13.89
C LYS A 75 18.93 -16.68 15.37
N ASN A 76 18.51 -15.55 15.97
CA ASN A 76 18.05 -15.53 17.36
C ASN A 76 16.72 -16.28 17.53
N ILE A 77 15.79 -16.13 16.58
CA ILE A 77 14.53 -16.90 16.56
C ILE A 77 14.82 -18.40 16.39
N GLN A 78 15.72 -18.77 15.50
CA GLN A 78 16.10 -20.16 15.24
C GLN A 78 16.75 -20.79 16.48
N GLN A 79 17.69 -20.10 17.15
CA GLN A 79 18.29 -20.55 18.40
C GLN A 79 17.28 -20.71 19.53
N HIS A 80 16.29 -19.81 19.61
CA HIS A 80 15.19 -19.95 20.60
C HIS A 80 14.30 -21.14 20.30
N LEU A 81 14.02 -21.43 19.02
CA LEU A 81 13.23 -22.59 18.61
C LEU A 81 13.97 -23.91 18.91
N GLU A 82 15.28 -23.95 18.66
CA GLU A 82 16.14 -25.10 18.94
C GLU A 82 16.35 -25.33 20.45
N SER A 83 16.21 -24.30 21.29
CA SER A 83 16.32 -24.43 22.74
C SER A 83 15.05 -24.89 23.45
N ILE A 84 13.95 -25.08 22.73
CA ILE A 84 12.69 -25.60 23.30
C ILE A 84 12.82 -27.11 23.38
N ASP A 85 13.11 -27.61 24.55
CA ASP A 85 13.10 -29.04 24.85
C ASP A 85 11.66 -29.58 24.79
N ASP A 86 11.38 -30.45 23.81
CA ASP A 86 10.06 -31.05 23.57
C ASP A 86 9.51 -31.81 24.80
N THR A 87 10.40 -32.23 25.73
CA THR A 87 10.02 -32.93 26.96
C THR A 87 9.48 -32.03 28.04
N ALA A 88 9.86 -30.75 28.04
CA ALA A 88 9.37 -29.75 28.99
C ALA A 88 7.98 -29.16 28.61
N ALA A 89 7.49 -29.45 27.41
CA ALA A 89 6.30 -28.84 26.81
C ALA A 89 4.96 -29.38 27.36
N LYS A 90 4.96 -30.42 28.20
CA LYS A 90 3.73 -30.92 28.83
C LYS A 90 3.26 -29.95 29.93
N GLY A 91 2.51 -28.94 29.54
CA GLY A 91 1.90 -27.96 30.44
C GLY A 91 2.09 -26.49 30.09
N PHE A 92 2.96 -26.13 29.15
CA PHE A 92 3.12 -24.77 28.68
C PHE A 92 2.29 -24.50 27.40
N PRO A 93 1.62 -23.35 27.31
CA PRO A 93 0.89 -23.00 26.09
C PRO A 93 1.86 -22.88 24.90
N VAL A 94 1.59 -23.64 23.84
CA VAL A 94 2.35 -23.54 22.58
C VAL A 94 2.17 -22.14 22.01
N ARG A 95 3.28 -21.42 21.72
CA ARG A 95 3.27 -20.08 21.16
C ARG A 95 3.88 -20.03 19.78
N ASN A 96 3.34 -19.16 18.92
CA ASN A 96 3.88 -18.94 17.60
C ASN A 96 4.93 -17.81 17.62
N TYR A 97 6.20 -18.18 17.57
CA TYR A 97 7.31 -17.21 17.58
C TYR A 97 7.40 -16.34 16.32
N GLY A 98 6.69 -16.69 15.24
CA GLY A 98 6.52 -15.81 14.07
C GLY A 98 5.93 -14.45 14.40
N VAL A 99 5.22 -14.35 15.53
CA VAL A 99 4.73 -13.08 16.09
C VAL A 99 5.86 -12.05 16.27
N LYS A 100 7.07 -12.50 16.65
CA LYS A 100 8.20 -11.59 16.89
C LYS A 100 8.63 -10.79 15.64
N VAL A 101 8.48 -11.38 14.46
CA VAL A 101 8.75 -10.68 13.20
C VAL A 101 7.75 -9.54 13.00
N TYR A 102 6.47 -9.81 13.24
CA TYR A 102 5.41 -8.81 13.07
C TYR A 102 5.40 -7.77 14.18
N GLU A 103 5.82 -8.11 15.41
CA GLU A 103 6.02 -7.14 16.48
C GLU A 103 7.06 -6.07 16.10
N ASN A 104 8.13 -6.45 15.38
CA ASN A 104 9.10 -5.48 14.90
C ASN A 104 8.48 -4.50 13.92
N ILE A 105 7.72 -4.99 12.94
CA ILE A 105 7.02 -4.15 11.96
C ILE A 105 5.98 -3.26 12.68
N TRP A 106 5.23 -3.83 13.61
CA TRP A 106 4.26 -3.12 14.44
C TRP A 106 4.90 -1.94 15.18
N ASN A 107 6.03 -2.18 15.83
CA ASN A 107 6.80 -1.17 16.55
C ASN A 107 7.40 -0.13 15.60
N GLU A 108 7.90 -0.56 14.45
CA GLU A 108 8.42 0.33 13.42
C GLU A 108 7.35 1.28 12.87
N LEU A 109 6.13 0.82 12.74
CA LEU A 109 4.98 1.62 12.32
C LEU A 109 4.39 2.45 13.47
N ASN A 110 4.95 2.41 14.68
CA ASN A 110 4.48 3.10 15.89
C ASN A 110 2.99 2.86 16.18
N LEU A 111 2.53 1.63 15.98
CA LEU A 111 1.11 1.29 16.13
C LEU A 111 0.66 1.29 17.59
N ASP A 112 1.52 0.93 18.54
CA ASP A 112 1.21 1.06 19.98
C ASP A 112 0.86 2.50 20.34
N TYR A 113 1.70 3.46 19.90
CA TYR A 113 1.44 4.87 20.12
C TYR A 113 0.12 5.33 19.49
N PHE A 114 -0.15 4.90 18.26
CA PHE A 114 -1.38 5.25 17.55
C PHE A 114 -2.61 4.78 18.33
N PHE A 115 -2.67 3.48 18.70
CA PHE A 115 -3.82 2.93 19.40
C PHE A 115 -3.99 3.48 20.81
N ASP A 116 -2.91 3.64 21.57
CA ASP A 116 -2.95 4.23 22.92
C ASP A 116 -3.42 5.71 22.87
N TYR A 117 -3.00 6.47 21.85
CA TYR A 117 -3.44 7.85 21.66
C TYR A 117 -4.91 7.94 21.27
N ARG A 118 -5.36 7.13 20.30
CA ARG A 118 -6.75 7.14 19.82
C ARG A 118 -7.71 6.63 20.88
N GLN A 119 -7.37 5.56 21.58
CA GLN A 119 -8.19 5.00 22.66
C GLN A 119 -8.45 6.01 23.79
N LYS A 120 -7.48 6.86 24.14
CA LYS A 120 -7.66 7.90 25.18
C LYS A 120 -8.77 8.91 24.86
N ARG A 121 -9.16 9.05 23.59
CA ARG A 121 -10.24 9.94 23.14
C ARG A 121 -11.62 9.31 23.26
N ASP A 122 -11.70 7.99 23.38
CA ASP A 122 -12.93 7.25 23.61
C ASP A 122 -12.97 6.70 25.05
N THR A 123 -13.68 7.40 25.90
CA THR A 123 -13.80 7.06 27.33
C THR A 123 -14.63 5.81 27.59
N ASN A 124 -15.38 5.31 26.60
CA ASN A 124 -16.21 4.11 26.71
C ASN A 124 -15.43 2.81 26.56
N ILE A 125 -14.20 2.87 26.03
CA ILE A 125 -13.36 1.71 25.82
C ILE A 125 -12.45 1.49 27.04
N LYS A 126 -12.73 0.43 27.82
CA LYS A 126 -12.00 0.07 29.05
C LYS A 126 -10.96 -1.05 28.86
N PHE A 127 -10.93 -1.71 27.72
CA PHE A 127 -9.96 -2.74 27.39
C PHE A 127 -8.84 -2.16 26.50
N LYS A 128 -7.71 -2.86 26.40
CA LYS A 128 -6.56 -2.41 25.59
C LYS A 128 -6.79 -2.73 24.12
N VAL A 129 -7.21 -1.74 23.33
CA VAL A 129 -7.48 -1.88 21.91
C VAL A 129 -6.29 -2.43 21.13
N LYS A 130 -5.08 -1.97 21.42
CA LYS A 130 -3.85 -2.43 20.77
C LYS A 130 -3.62 -3.94 20.91
N GLU A 131 -3.92 -4.52 22.07
CA GLU A 131 -3.78 -5.97 22.28
C GLU A 131 -4.79 -6.76 21.45
N VAL A 132 -6.05 -6.28 21.37
CA VAL A 132 -7.08 -6.87 20.52
C VAL A 132 -6.68 -6.78 19.05
N VAL A 133 -6.25 -5.62 18.58
CA VAL A 133 -5.90 -5.42 17.18
C VAL A 133 -4.63 -6.20 16.80
N SER A 134 -3.60 -6.18 17.63
CA SER A 134 -2.38 -6.97 17.35
C SER A 134 -2.68 -8.47 17.29
N MET A 135 -3.51 -8.99 18.19
CA MET A 135 -3.97 -10.38 18.13
C MET A 135 -4.71 -10.69 16.83
N LEU A 136 -5.61 -9.80 16.40
CA LEU A 136 -6.34 -9.97 15.13
C LEU A 136 -5.41 -9.97 13.92
N VAL A 137 -4.41 -9.08 13.90
CA VAL A 137 -3.42 -8.98 12.83
C VAL A 137 -2.52 -10.22 12.81
N TYR A 138 -1.93 -10.58 13.95
CA TYR A 138 -1.02 -11.73 14.01
C TYR A 138 -1.72 -13.04 13.70
N SER A 139 -2.93 -13.25 14.22
CA SER A 139 -3.71 -14.43 13.89
C SER A 139 -4.07 -14.49 12.41
N ARG A 140 -4.36 -13.35 11.78
CA ARG A 140 -4.67 -13.30 10.34
C ARG A 140 -3.47 -13.64 9.47
N LEU A 141 -2.28 -13.19 9.85
CA LEU A 141 -1.05 -13.42 9.09
C LEU A 141 -0.47 -14.82 9.30
N LEU A 142 -0.49 -15.33 10.54
CA LEU A 142 0.16 -16.59 10.90
C LEU A 142 -0.75 -17.81 10.81
N LYS A 143 -2.04 -17.64 11.13
CA LYS A 143 -3.03 -18.74 11.14
C LYS A 143 -4.43 -18.20 10.86
N PRO A 144 -4.76 -17.90 9.59
CA PRO A 144 -6.06 -17.33 9.24
C PRO A 144 -7.23 -18.24 9.65
N THR A 145 -8.07 -17.74 10.54
CA THR A 145 -9.29 -18.44 11.03
C THR A 145 -10.42 -17.43 11.25
N SER A 146 -11.59 -17.92 11.73
CA SER A 146 -12.67 -17.03 12.16
C SER A 146 -12.28 -16.21 13.40
N LYS A 147 -12.91 -15.07 13.62
CA LYS A 147 -12.65 -14.20 14.77
C LYS A 147 -12.81 -14.93 16.10
N LYS A 148 -13.86 -15.77 16.22
CA LYS A 148 -14.09 -16.62 17.38
C LYS A 148 -12.94 -17.62 17.57
N ARG A 149 -12.51 -18.31 16.51
CA ARG A 149 -11.39 -19.27 16.58
C ARG A 149 -10.07 -18.59 16.91
N SER A 150 -9.79 -17.41 16.34
CA SER A 150 -8.62 -16.60 16.69
C SER A 150 -8.62 -16.21 18.17
N PHE A 151 -9.78 -15.85 18.73
CA PHE A 151 -9.93 -15.57 20.15
C PHE A 151 -9.69 -16.81 21.04
N GLU A 152 -10.24 -17.97 20.68
CA GLU A 152 -10.02 -19.23 21.40
C GLU A 152 -8.52 -19.61 21.43
N GLN A 153 -7.78 -19.25 20.40
CA GLN A 153 -6.35 -19.52 20.24
C GLN A 153 -5.46 -18.30 20.55
N ARG A 154 -5.96 -17.28 21.22
CA ARG A 154 -5.24 -16.00 21.42
C ARG A 154 -3.90 -16.14 22.10
N GLU A 155 -3.77 -17.07 23.03
CA GLU A 155 -2.52 -17.36 23.74
C GLU A 155 -1.38 -17.81 22.83
N PHE A 156 -1.75 -18.28 21.62
CA PHE A 156 -0.80 -18.63 20.58
C PHE A 156 -0.08 -17.41 19.98
N PHE A 157 -0.71 -16.22 20.06
CA PHE A 157 -0.26 -15.01 19.40
C PHE A 157 0.15 -13.89 20.33
N ILE A 158 -0.41 -13.81 21.53
CA ILE A 158 -0.17 -12.72 22.47
C ILE A 158 -0.06 -13.24 23.91
N ASN A 159 0.54 -12.42 24.78
CA ASN A 159 0.73 -12.75 26.19
C ASN A 159 -0.43 -12.33 27.11
N SER A 160 -1.50 -11.75 26.55
CA SER A 160 -2.60 -11.24 27.35
C SER A 160 -3.77 -12.22 27.42
N ASN A 161 -4.20 -12.55 28.63
CA ASN A 161 -5.36 -13.37 28.89
C ASN A 161 -6.60 -12.55 29.29
N ASP A 162 -6.45 -11.22 29.41
CA ASP A 162 -7.47 -10.33 29.99
C ASP A 162 -8.52 -9.86 28.99
N MET A 163 -8.63 -10.48 27.82
CA MET A 163 -9.65 -10.13 26.82
C MET A 163 -10.76 -11.17 26.72
N ASN A 164 -11.95 -10.70 26.39
CA ASN A 164 -13.10 -11.55 26.11
C ASN A 164 -13.55 -11.40 24.64
N LEU A 165 -14.44 -12.29 24.20
CA LEU A 165 -14.89 -12.31 22.80
C LEU A 165 -15.64 -11.02 22.39
N GLU A 166 -16.39 -10.40 23.30
CA GLU A 166 -17.07 -9.13 23.03
C GLU A 166 -16.08 -8.02 22.70
N GLN A 167 -14.96 -7.95 23.41
CA GLN A 167 -13.91 -6.96 23.17
C GLN A 167 -13.30 -7.12 21.78
N ILE A 168 -13.25 -8.33 21.22
CA ILE A 168 -12.81 -8.55 19.83
C ILE A 168 -13.74 -7.82 18.85
N TYR A 169 -15.07 -7.97 19.02
CA TYR A 169 -16.02 -7.29 18.14
C TYR A 169 -16.05 -5.78 18.35
N ARG A 170 -15.93 -5.31 19.58
CA ARG A 170 -15.80 -3.88 19.88
C ARG A 170 -14.51 -3.28 19.32
N GLY A 171 -13.42 -4.06 19.33
CA GLY A 171 -12.16 -3.67 18.67
C GLY A 171 -12.30 -3.53 17.15
N LEU A 172 -13.12 -4.38 16.51
CA LEU A 172 -13.42 -4.25 15.08
C LEU A 172 -14.25 -2.99 14.81
N SER A 173 -15.22 -2.65 15.66
CA SER A 173 -15.98 -1.39 15.54
C SER A 173 -15.06 -0.18 15.67
N PHE A 174 -14.17 -0.19 16.67
CA PHE A 174 -13.15 0.86 16.83
C PHE A 174 -12.25 1.00 15.58
N LEU A 175 -11.83 -0.10 14.97
CA LEU A 175 -11.04 -0.06 13.74
C LEU A 175 -11.82 0.53 12.57
N ALA A 176 -13.13 0.26 12.47
CA ALA A 176 -13.98 0.84 11.45
C ALA A 176 -14.09 2.36 11.60
N ASP A 177 -14.29 2.84 12.83
CA ASP A 177 -14.38 4.27 13.16
C ASP A 177 -13.04 5.00 12.95
N GLU A 178 -11.92 4.32 13.19
CA GLU A 178 -10.58 4.89 13.06
C GLU A 178 -9.89 4.59 11.73
N LYS A 179 -10.61 4.00 10.74
CA LYS A 179 -10.06 3.60 9.43
C LYS A 179 -9.20 4.69 8.80
N GLU A 180 -9.78 5.87 8.58
CA GLU A 180 -9.09 6.98 7.91
C GLU A 180 -7.86 7.48 8.70
N SER A 181 -7.99 7.55 10.03
CA SER A 181 -6.90 7.97 10.90
C SER A 181 -5.75 6.96 10.88
N LEU A 182 -6.07 5.67 10.85
CA LEU A 182 -5.09 4.58 10.79
C LEU A 182 -4.39 4.57 9.43
N GLU A 183 -5.11 4.70 8.34
CA GLU A 183 -4.53 4.78 6.99
C GLU A 183 -3.57 5.97 6.86
N LYS A 184 -3.97 7.16 7.32
CA LYS A 184 -3.10 8.35 7.35
C LYS A 184 -1.85 8.13 8.19
N HIS A 185 -2.00 7.51 9.36
CA HIS A 185 -0.87 7.16 10.22
C HIS A 185 0.10 6.19 9.53
N LEU A 186 -0.41 5.11 8.95
CA LEU A 186 0.39 4.10 8.24
C LEU A 186 1.13 4.72 7.06
N ASN A 187 0.45 5.48 6.20
CA ASN A 187 1.06 6.15 5.06
C ASN A 187 2.18 7.11 5.51
N LYS A 188 1.95 7.88 6.59
CA LYS A 188 2.99 8.75 7.18
C LYS A 188 4.19 7.96 7.69
N GLN A 189 3.97 6.88 8.44
CA GLN A 189 5.07 6.07 8.98
C GLN A 189 5.88 5.40 7.86
N LEU A 190 5.23 4.89 6.83
CA LEU A 190 5.87 4.30 5.67
C LEU A 190 6.72 5.33 4.91
N SER A 191 6.19 6.53 4.66
CA SER A 191 6.94 7.61 3.98
C SER A 191 8.16 8.10 4.77
N LEU A 192 8.17 7.93 6.10
CA LEU A 192 9.35 8.24 6.93
C LEU A 192 10.45 7.17 6.86
N LYS A 193 10.10 5.95 6.45
CA LYS A 193 10.99 4.78 6.49
C LYS A 193 11.53 4.39 5.13
N MET A 194 10.74 4.62 4.09
CA MET A 194 11.05 4.24 2.73
C MET A 194 10.70 5.38 1.78
N THR A 195 11.42 5.45 0.67
CA THR A 195 11.05 6.36 -0.42
C THR A 195 9.84 5.77 -1.12
N ARG A 196 8.69 6.43 -1.04
CA ARG A 196 7.47 6.04 -1.75
C ARG A 196 7.21 7.02 -2.88
N ASN A 197 6.87 6.49 -4.04
CA ASN A 197 6.40 7.29 -5.15
C ASN A 197 4.87 7.20 -5.21
N LEU A 198 4.19 8.26 -4.79
CA LEU A 198 2.74 8.39 -4.89
C LEU A 198 2.29 9.06 -6.19
N GLY A 199 3.21 9.26 -7.13
CA GLY A 199 2.90 9.82 -8.47
C GLY A 199 2.21 8.83 -9.40
N VAL A 200 2.29 7.53 -9.13
CA VAL A 200 1.58 6.47 -9.84
C VAL A 200 0.85 5.60 -8.82
N ALA A 201 -0.41 5.30 -9.08
CA ALA A 201 -1.17 4.35 -8.27
C ALA A 201 -1.93 3.35 -9.13
N PHE A 202 -1.98 2.13 -8.63
CA PHE A 202 -2.76 1.04 -9.23
C PHE A 202 -4.05 0.89 -8.46
N TYR A 203 -5.16 0.87 -9.18
CA TYR A 203 -6.49 0.71 -8.60
C TYR A 203 -7.16 -0.56 -9.13
N ASP A 204 -7.59 -1.41 -8.23
CA ASP A 204 -8.32 -2.62 -8.57
C ASP A 204 -9.56 -2.81 -7.68
N VAL A 205 -10.52 -3.58 -8.20
CA VAL A 205 -11.78 -3.86 -7.54
C VAL A 205 -11.94 -5.35 -7.32
N THR A 206 -12.10 -5.72 -6.06
CA THR A 206 -12.29 -7.11 -5.62
C THR A 206 -13.67 -7.28 -4.96
N THR A 207 -14.30 -8.43 -5.21
CA THR A 207 -15.59 -8.77 -4.60
C THR A 207 -15.40 -9.85 -3.53
N TYR A 208 -15.88 -9.60 -2.33
CA TYR A 208 -15.90 -10.54 -1.22
C TYR A 208 -17.29 -11.13 -1.06
N TYR A 209 -17.40 -12.44 -1.10
CA TYR A 209 -18.63 -13.20 -0.91
C TYR A 209 -18.77 -13.66 0.54
N PHE A 210 -19.99 -13.67 1.02
CA PHE A 210 -20.32 -14.15 2.36
C PHE A 210 -21.25 -15.38 2.24
N GLU A 211 -20.97 -16.40 3.01
CA GLU A 211 -21.84 -17.57 3.16
C GLU A 211 -23.09 -17.19 3.97
N SER A 212 -23.86 -16.23 3.47
CA SER A 212 -25.03 -15.67 4.10
C SER A 212 -25.98 -15.17 3.03
N VAL A 213 -27.28 -15.28 3.31
CA VAL A 213 -28.35 -14.71 2.47
C VAL A 213 -28.91 -13.41 3.07
N ARG A 214 -28.41 -12.99 4.26
CA ARG A 214 -28.87 -11.78 4.91
C ARG A 214 -28.15 -10.56 4.33
N ALA A 215 -28.89 -9.73 3.62
CA ALA A 215 -28.42 -8.45 3.13
C ALA A 215 -28.47 -7.39 4.26
N ASP A 216 -27.56 -6.42 4.20
CA ASP A 216 -27.54 -5.19 4.99
C ASP A 216 -27.15 -4.00 4.10
N GLU A 217 -26.66 -2.91 4.66
CA GLU A 217 -26.29 -1.72 3.88
C GLU A 217 -25.16 -2.00 2.89
N LEU A 218 -24.13 -2.77 3.27
CA LEU A 218 -22.98 -3.13 2.45
C LEU A 218 -23.16 -4.49 1.77
N LYS A 219 -23.63 -5.50 2.51
CA LYS A 219 -23.86 -6.83 1.97
C LYS A 219 -25.11 -6.84 1.11
N LYS A 220 -24.96 -6.87 -0.20
CA LYS A 220 -26.03 -6.92 -1.19
C LYS A 220 -25.81 -8.08 -2.14
N PHE A 221 -26.92 -8.60 -2.70
CA PHE A 221 -26.82 -9.45 -3.87
C PHE A 221 -26.38 -8.60 -5.06
N GLY A 222 -25.44 -9.08 -5.83
CA GLY A 222 -24.89 -8.34 -6.98
C GLY A 222 -24.46 -9.28 -8.08
N TYR A 223 -23.88 -8.71 -9.14
CA TYR A 223 -23.33 -9.49 -10.23
C TYR A 223 -22.13 -10.31 -9.72
N SER A 224 -22.22 -11.62 -9.85
CA SER A 224 -21.15 -12.54 -9.44
C SER A 224 -20.32 -12.97 -10.63
N LYS A 225 -19.04 -12.63 -10.63
CA LYS A 225 -18.04 -13.14 -11.62
C LYS A 225 -17.84 -14.65 -11.48
N ASP A 226 -18.12 -15.22 -10.28
CA ASP A 226 -17.93 -16.63 -9.94
C ASP A 226 -19.24 -17.43 -9.91
N ASN A 227 -20.32 -16.91 -10.52
CA ASN A 227 -21.66 -17.52 -10.54
C ASN A 227 -22.27 -17.78 -9.15
N LYS A 228 -21.89 -17.04 -8.11
CA LYS A 228 -22.40 -17.17 -6.73
C LYS A 228 -23.65 -16.31 -6.54
N VAL A 229 -24.70 -16.57 -7.30
CA VAL A 229 -25.91 -15.74 -7.35
C VAL A 229 -26.73 -15.72 -6.04
N ASN A 230 -26.55 -16.71 -5.17
CA ASN A 230 -27.29 -16.85 -3.91
C ASN A 230 -26.53 -16.35 -2.67
N GLN A 231 -25.42 -15.65 -2.86
CA GLN A 231 -24.61 -15.12 -1.78
C GLN A 231 -24.59 -13.60 -1.82
N VAL A 232 -24.68 -12.98 -0.64
CA VAL A 232 -24.45 -11.54 -0.53
C VAL A 232 -22.96 -11.26 -0.65
N GLN A 233 -22.63 -10.13 -1.20
CA GLN A 233 -21.25 -9.71 -1.45
C GLN A 233 -21.03 -8.27 -1.03
N VAL A 234 -19.74 -7.90 -0.88
CA VAL A 234 -19.24 -6.54 -0.68
C VAL A 234 -18.18 -6.29 -1.72
N VAL A 235 -18.21 -5.14 -2.35
CA VAL A 235 -17.20 -4.71 -3.30
C VAL A 235 -16.16 -3.86 -2.57
N MET A 236 -14.87 -4.13 -2.77
CA MET A 236 -13.76 -3.35 -2.22
C MET A 236 -12.92 -2.79 -3.37
N GLY A 237 -12.73 -1.50 -3.39
CA GLY A 237 -11.72 -0.84 -4.20
C GLY A 237 -10.44 -0.67 -3.39
N LEU A 238 -9.31 -1.14 -3.91
CA LEU A 238 -7.99 -1.03 -3.29
C LEU A 238 -7.08 -0.18 -4.15
N LEU A 239 -6.40 0.75 -3.53
CA LEU A 239 -5.38 1.59 -4.14
C LEU A 239 -4.01 1.24 -3.56
N ILE A 240 -3.05 0.96 -4.43
CA ILE A 240 -1.66 0.64 -4.07
C ILE A 240 -0.70 1.57 -4.82
N ASP A 241 0.50 1.77 -4.27
CA ASP A 241 1.58 2.50 -4.95
C ASP A 241 2.34 1.60 -5.95
N ASP A 242 3.40 2.14 -6.55
CA ASP A 242 4.23 1.45 -7.54
C ASP A 242 5.05 0.28 -6.95
N GLU A 243 5.25 0.23 -5.64
CA GLU A 243 5.86 -0.90 -4.92
C GLU A 243 4.83 -1.95 -4.47
N GLY A 244 3.53 -1.74 -4.76
CA GLY A 244 2.44 -2.62 -4.36
C GLY A 244 1.99 -2.43 -2.90
N ILE A 245 2.38 -1.34 -2.25
CA ILE A 245 2.01 -1.05 -0.86
C ILE A 245 0.65 -0.34 -0.84
N PRO A 246 -0.32 -0.81 -0.04
CA PRO A 246 -1.62 -0.16 0.05
C PRO A 246 -1.53 1.31 0.49
N ILE A 247 -2.27 2.17 -0.21
CA ILE A 247 -2.45 3.59 0.15
C ILE A 247 -3.76 3.73 0.92
N SER A 248 -4.85 3.23 0.34
CA SER A 248 -6.20 3.30 0.89
C SER A 248 -7.11 2.24 0.28
N TYR A 249 -8.24 1.96 0.90
CA TYR A 249 -9.31 1.15 0.34
C TYR A 249 -10.67 1.76 0.65
N GLU A 250 -11.67 1.43 -0.20
CA GLU A 250 -13.05 1.78 0.05
C GLU A 250 -13.97 0.56 -0.10
N LEU A 251 -15.01 0.49 0.72
CA LEU A 251 -16.04 -0.56 0.66
C LEU A 251 -17.30 0.01 0.05
N PHE A 252 -17.86 -0.76 -0.89
CA PHE A 252 -19.09 -0.42 -1.59
C PHE A 252 -20.12 -1.52 -1.43
N PRO A 253 -21.42 -1.18 -1.48
CA PRO A 253 -22.47 -2.19 -1.52
C PRO A 253 -22.24 -3.23 -2.62
N GLY A 254 -22.55 -4.49 -2.33
CA GLY A 254 -22.26 -5.61 -3.22
C GLY A 254 -22.91 -5.54 -4.61
N ASN A 255 -23.94 -4.71 -4.79
CA ASN A 255 -24.55 -4.43 -6.09
C ASN A 255 -23.94 -3.25 -6.85
N THR A 256 -22.82 -2.69 -6.35
CA THR A 256 -22.11 -1.61 -7.02
C THR A 256 -21.30 -2.16 -8.20
N ASN A 257 -21.47 -1.55 -9.35
CA ASN A 257 -20.66 -1.88 -10.53
C ASN A 257 -19.25 -1.31 -10.38
N ASP A 258 -18.23 -2.05 -10.83
CA ASP A 258 -16.81 -1.68 -10.72
C ASP A 258 -16.55 -0.23 -11.18
N PHE A 259 -17.13 0.20 -12.31
CA PHE A 259 -16.89 1.53 -12.84
C PHE A 259 -17.39 2.68 -11.97
N LYS A 260 -18.32 2.42 -11.02
CA LYS A 260 -18.85 3.43 -10.09
C LYS A 260 -17.95 3.63 -8.86
N THR A 261 -16.97 2.77 -8.65
CA THR A 261 -16.12 2.80 -7.46
C THR A 261 -14.94 3.78 -7.60
N LEU A 262 -14.53 4.10 -8.83
CA LEU A 262 -13.35 4.91 -9.09
C LEU A 262 -13.49 6.35 -8.57
N VAL A 263 -14.59 7.01 -8.89
CA VAL A 263 -14.80 8.43 -8.53
C VAL A 263 -14.73 8.65 -7.00
N PRO A 264 -15.48 7.90 -6.16
CA PRO A 264 -15.43 8.09 -4.71
C PRO A 264 -14.02 7.91 -4.13
N ILE A 265 -13.25 6.92 -4.58
CA ILE A 265 -11.91 6.70 -4.04
C ILE A 265 -10.95 7.80 -4.46
N MET A 266 -11.09 8.35 -5.66
CA MET A 266 -10.29 9.48 -6.13
C MET A 266 -10.59 10.77 -5.36
N GLU A 267 -11.85 11.00 -5.01
CA GLU A 267 -12.25 12.11 -4.15
C GLU A 267 -11.67 11.94 -2.75
N HIS A 268 -11.78 10.73 -2.18
CA HIS A 268 -11.17 10.42 -0.90
C HIS A 268 -9.66 10.67 -0.87
N LEU A 269 -8.92 10.25 -1.91
CA LEU A 269 -7.49 10.52 -2.04
C LEU A 269 -7.16 12.01 -2.01
N ARG A 270 -7.91 12.78 -2.76
CA ARG A 270 -7.70 14.22 -2.88
C ARG A 270 -7.98 14.93 -1.55
N GLU A 271 -9.08 14.59 -0.89
CA GLU A 271 -9.51 15.21 0.34
C GLU A 271 -8.66 14.78 1.54
N SER A 272 -8.39 13.47 1.66
CA SER A 272 -7.73 12.91 2.83
C SER A 272 -6.20 12.98 2.76
N TYR A 273 -5.61 12.94 1.56
CA TYR A 273 -4.15 12.89 1.37
C TYR A 273 -3.57 14.08 0.60
N GLY A 274 -4.42 14.97 0.09
CA GLY A 274 -3.98 16.12 -0.69
C GLY A 274 -3.29 15.75 -2.02
N ILE A 275 -3.53 14.53 -2.54
CA ILE A 275 -2.93 14.04 -3.78
C ILE A 275 -3.73 14.62 -4.94
N ASN A 276 -3.17 15.62 -5.61
CA ASN A 276 -3.82 16.34 -6.71
C ASN A 276 -3.30 15.93 -8.09
N LYS A 277 -2.15 15.25 -8.16
CA LYS A 277 -1.56 14.73 -9.38
C LYS A 277 -1.12 13.29 -9.14
N ILE A 278 -1.71 12.37 -9.89
CA ILE A 278 -1.39 10.95 -9.84
C ILE A 278 -1.76 10.31 -11.19
N ILE A 279 -0.99 9.33 -11.60
CA ILE A 279 -1.32 8.48 -12.74
C ILE A 279 -2.07 7.27 -12.22
N ILE A 280 -3.33 7.11 -12.63
CA ILE A 280 -4.14 5.95 -12.23
C ILE A 280 -4.00 4.85 -13.25
N THR A 281 -3.53 3.70 -12.82
CA THR A 281 -3.53 2.48 -13.63
C THR A 281 -4.65 1.56 -13.15
N ALA A 282 -5.57 1.18 -14.06
CA ALA A 282 -6.73 0.37 -13.71
C ALA A 282 -7.14 -0.59 -14.80
N ASP A 283 -7.86 -1.66 -14.44
CA ASP A 283 -8.36 -2.66 -15.38
C ASP A 283 -9.47 -2.11 -16.28
N ARG A 284 -9.69 -2.83 -17.37
CA ARG A 284 -10.73 -2.54 -18.40
C ARG A 284 -12.16 -2.43 -17.84
N GLY A 285 -12.43 -3.00 -16.67
CA GLY A 285 -13.73 -2.89 -15.98
C GLY A 285 -14.04 -1.45 -15.58
N LEU A 286 -13.01 -0.69 -15.25
CA LEU A 286 -13.08 0.70 -14.80
C LEU A 286 -13.03 1.72 -15.93
N ASN A 287 -12.70 1.29 -17.17
CA ASN A 287 -12.65 2.13 -18.34
C ASN A 287 -14.06 2.47 -18.84
N SER A 288 -14.66 3.49 -18.24
CA SER A 288 -15.89 4.11 -18.73
C SER A 288 -15.61 5.55 -19.18
N ARG A 289 -16.35 6.03 -20.19
CA ARG A 289 -16.20 7.41 -20.67
C ARG A 289 -16.40 8.45 -19.57
N GLN A 290 -17.31 8.19 -18.64
CA GLN A 290 -17.60 9.06 -17.50
C GLN A 290 -16.42 9.11 -16.53
N ASN A 291 -15.79 7.95 -16.20
CA ASN A 291 -14.60 7.91 -15.38
C ASN A 291 -13.44 8.69 -16.01
N LEU A 292 -13.19 8.51 -17.31
CA LEU A 292 -12.14 9.22 -18.01
C LEU A 292 -12.38 10.75 -18.02
N ALA A 293 -13.63 11.17 -18.28
CA ALA A 293 -13.99 12.59 -18.20
C ALA A 293 -13.79 13.16 -16.79
N TYR A 294 -14.19 12.40 -15.77
CA TYR A 294 -13.97 12.80 -14.39
C TYR A 294 -12.48 12.98 -14.08
N LEU A 295 -11.64 11.98 -14.38
CA LEU A 295 -10.20 12.03 -14.13
C LEU A 295 -9.58 13.26 -14.80
N LYS A 296 -9.86 13.48 -16.08
CA LYS A 296 -9.38 14.68 -16.81
C LYS A 296 -9.87 15.99 -16.21
N SER A 297 -11.14 16.06 -15.81
CA SER A 297 -11.71 17.27 -15.19
C SER A 297 -11.02 17.64 -13.86
N LYS A 298 -10.44 16.65 -13.18
CA LYS A 298 -9.73 16.84 -11.92
C LYS A 298 -8.20 16.93 -12.09
N GLY A 299 -7.69 16.83 -13.32
CA GLY A 299 -6.27 16.91 -13.64
C GLY A 299 -5.48 15.64 -13.31
N PHE A 300 -6.15 14.48 -13.21
CA PHE A 300 -5.50 13.19 -13.06
C PHE A 300 -5.14 12.61 -14.43
N ASP A 301 -3.95 12.04 -14.54
CA ASP A 301 -3.54 11.22 -15.66
C ASP A 301 -3.96 9.76 -15.42
N TYR A 302 -4.04 8.97 -16.52
CA TYR A 302 -4.45 7.57 -16.39
C TYR A 302 -3.84 6.66 -17.45
N VAL A 303 -3.68 5.39 -17.08
CA VAL A 303 -3.39 4.28 -17.97
C VAL A 303 -4.45 3.21 -17.75
N MET A 304 -5.38 3.06 -18.70
CA MET A 304 -6.51 2.14 -18.57
C MET A 304 -6.60 1.17 -19.73
N ALA A 305 -6.75 -0.11 -19.41
CA ALA A 305 -6.95 -1.12 -20.45
C ALA A 305 -8.25 -0.90 -21.22
N TYR A 306 -8.21 -1.04 -22.56
CA TYR A 306 -9.34 -0.80 -23.45
C TYR A 306 -10.03 -2.10 -23.87
N LYS A 307 -11.37 -2.07 -23.99
CA LYS A 307 -12.19 -3.24 -24.40
C LYS A 307 -12.26 -3.37 -25.92
N ILE A 308 -11.26 -3.96 -26.55
CA ILE A 308 -11.15 -4.08 -28.02
C ILE A 308 -12.32 -4.87 -28.62
N ARG A 309 -12.81 -5.95 -27.98
CA ARG A 309 -13.90 -6.79 -28.53
C ARG A 309 -15.19 -6.02 -28.78
N SER A 310 -15.50 -5.05 -27.91
CA SER A 310 -16.69 -4.17 -28.00
C SER A 310 -16.41 -2.81 -28.65
N ALA A 311 -15.21 -2.62 -29.18
CA ALA A 311 -14.82 -1.37 -29.84
C ALA A 311 -15.55 -1.12 -31.18
N SER A 312 -15.58 0.13 -31.59
CA SER A 312 -16.10 0.52 -32.92
C SER A 312 -15.27 -0.11 -34.05
N LYS A 313 -15.85 -0.19 -35.23
CA LYS A 313 -15.14 -0.69 -36.43
C LYS A 313 -13.86 0.11 -36.72
N SER A 314 -13.89 1.42 -36.52
CA SER A 314 -12.72 2.30 -36.70
C SER A 314 -11.58 1.98 -35.73
N VAL A 315 -11.90 1.79 -34.46
CA VAL A 315 -10.88 1.40 -33.43
C VAL A 315 -10.33 0.00 -33.73
N LYS A 316 -11.19 -0.94 -34.11
CA LYS A 316 -10.72 -2.29 -34.50
C LYS A 316 -9.79 -2.24 -35.72
N ALA A 317 -10.12 -1.45 -36.75
CA ALA A 317 -9.25 -1.26 -37.91
C ALA A 317 -7.88 -0.65 -37.50
N LEU A 318 -7.89 0.35 -36.62
CA LEU A 318 -6.66 0.95 -36.08
C LEU A 318 -5.79 -0.08 -35.31
N VAL A 319 -6.43 -0.93 -34.52
CA VAL A 319 -5.70 -1.96 -33.72
C VAL A 319 -5.16 -3.09 -34.61
N LEU A 320 -5.92 -3.49 -35.65
CA LEU A 320 -5.56 -4.61 -36.52
C LEU A 320 -4.65 -4.19 -37.67
N GLY A 321 -4.55 -2.89 -37.99
CA GLY A 321 -3.63 -2.38 -39.01
C GLY A 321 -2.17 -2.60 -38.59
N ASP A 322 -1.36 -3.05 -39.55
CA ASP A 322 0.07 -3.33 -39.31
C ASP A 322 1.00 -2.09 -39.44
N GLU A 323 0.42 -0.97 -39.79
CA GLU A 323 1.14 0.29 -40.00
C GLU A 323 1.60 0.89 -38.66
N ASP A 324 2.74 1.61 -38.67
CA ASP A 324 3.28 2.43 -37.58
C ASP A 324 3.73 1.67 -36.32
N TYR A 325 3.90 0.34 -36.38
CA TYR A 325 4.44 -0.42 -35.28
C TYR A 325 5.96 -0.25 -35.14
N THR A 326 6.40 0.09 -33.92
CA THR A 326 7.79 -0.01 -33.51
C THR A 326 8.04 -1.41 -32.94
N ALA A 327 8.98 -2.16 -33.51
CA ALA A 327 9.35 -3.49 -33.04
C ALA A 327 10.39 -3.40 -31.94
N GLU A 328 10.17 -4.15 -30.86
CA GLU A 328 11.12 -4.35 -29.76
C GLU A 328 11.49 -5.85 -29.72
N GLY A 329 12.35 -6.27 -30.66
CA GLY A 329 12.65 -7.67 -30.90
C GLY A 329 11.58 -8.41 -31.73
N PRO A 330 11.71 -9.77 -31.89
CA PRO A 330 10.83 -10.57 -32.72
C PRO A 330 9.44 -10.79 -32.12
N ASP A 331 9.31 -10.68 -30.78
CA ASP A 331 8.13 -11.15 -30.05
C ASP A 331 7.23 -10.02 -29.54
N PHE A 332 7.65 -8.77 -29.71
CA PHE A 332 6.93 -7.61 -29.20
C PHE A 332 6.98 -6.41 -30.15
N LYS A 333 5.84 -5.81 -30.39
CA LYS A 333 5.74 -4.53 -31.12
C LYS A 333 4.66 -3.64 -30.50
N TRP A 334 4.84 -2.34 -30.62
CA TRP A 334 3.89 -1.35 -30.08
C TRP A 334 3.75 -0.15 -31.03
N LYS A 335 2.62 0.56 -30.91
CA LYS A 335 2.40 1.84 -31.56
C LYS A 335 1.56 2.76 -30.67
N VAL A 336 1.68 4.07 -30.90
CA VAL A 336 0.88 5.09 -30.24
C VAL A 336 0.06 5.81 -31.27
N CYS A 337 -1.24 5.98 -31.04
CA CYS A 337 -2.16 6.68 -31.93
C CYS A 337 -2.96 7.70 -31.11
N ASP A 338 -3.21 8.87 -31.72
CA ASP A 338 -4.17 9.84 -31.21
C ASP A 338 -5.55 9.19 -31.09
N PHE A 339 -6.18 9.31 -29.97
CA PHE A 339 -7.49 8.75 -29.72
C PHE A 339 -8.46 9.81 -29.22
N LYS A 340 -9.45 10.12 -30.06
CA LYS A 340 -10.48 11.10 -29.73
C LYS A 340 -11.80 10.39 -29.45
N ASN A 341 -12.38 10.68 -28.29
CA ASN A 341 -13.66 10.16 -27.89
C ASN A 341 -14.54 11.31 -27.35
N SER A 342 -15.83 11.11 -27.26
CA SER A 342 -16.71 12.11 -26.67
C SER A 342 -17.65 11.47 -25.65
N VAL A 343 -17.95 12.22 -24.60
CA VAL A 343 -18.85 11.82 -23.53
C VAL A 343 -19.84 12.96 -23.26
N ILE A 344 -21.02 12.60 -22.80
CA ILE A 344 -21.99 13.59 -22.32
C ILE A 344 -21.83 13.62 -20.79
N VAL A 345 -21.45 14.77 -20.24
CA VAL A 345 -21.33 15.04 -18.81
C VAL A 345 -22.25 16.24 -18.52
N ASP A 346 -23.20 16.05 -17.61
CA ASP A 346 -24.18 17.09 -17.23
C ASP A 346 -24.89 17.73 -18.46
N GLY A 347 -25.24 16.90 -19.43
CA GLY A 347 -25.92 17.32 -20.64
C GLY A 347 -25.03 18.02 -21.71
N LYS A 348 -23.74 18.20 -21.43
CA LYS A 348 -22.76 18.81 -22.33
C LYS A 348 -21.86 17.77 -22.98
N LYS A 349 -21.59 17.91 -24.25
CA LYS A 349 -20.63 17.06 -24.97
C LYS A 349 -19.21 17.51 -24.64
N VAL A 350 -18.43 16.63 -23.96
CA VAL A 350 -17.01 16.83 -23.64
C VAL A 350 -16.18 15.98 -24.59
N LEU A 351 -15.18 16.56 -25.24
CA LEU A 351 -14.21 15.84 -26.07
C LEU A 351 -13.09 15.33 -25.17
N LEU A 352 -12.82 14.04 -25.26
CA LEU A 352 -11.68 13.37 -24.61
C LEU A 352 -10.61 13.14 -25.67
N GLU A 353 -9.49 13.81 -25.53
CA GLU A 353 -8.30 13.63 -26.38
C GLU A 353 -7.27 12.85 -25.57
N ASP A 354 -6.92 11.67 -26.05
CA ASP A 354 -6.04 10.69 -25.39
C ASP A 354 -5.06 10.11 -26.38
N ASN A 355 -4.06 9.40 -25.86
CA ASN A 355 -3.20 8.52 -26.65
C ASN A 355 -3.62 7.06 -26.41
N MET A 356 -3.81 6.31 -27.48
CA MET A 356 -4.02 4.88 -27.41
C MET A 356 -2.69 4.17 -27.67
N VAL A 357 -2.18 3.46 -26.67
CA VAL A 357 -1.00 2.61 -26.81
C VAL A 357 -1.47 1.21 -27.18
N ILE A 358 -1.09 0.73 -28.35
CA ILE A 358 -1.45 -0.58 -28.88
C ILE A 358 -0.20 -1.47 -28.81
N THR A 359 -0.30 -2.59 -28.12
CA THR A 359 0.78 -3.56 -28.00
C THR A 359 0.39 -4.89 -28.60
N TRP A 360 1.32 -5.55 -29.27
CA TRP A 360 1.22 -6.91 -29.74
C TRP A 360 2.36 -7.76 -29.16
N SER A 361 2.09 -8.98 -28.75
CA SER A 361 3.12 -9.92 -28.35
C SER A 361 2.81 -11.32 -28.87
N ALA A 362 3.83 -12.04 -29.34
CA ALA A 362 3.74 -13.41 -29.84
C ALA A 362 3.05 -14.34 -28.82
N LYS A 363 3.44 -14.28 -27.56
CA LYS A 363 2.85 -15.06 -26.44
C LYS A 363 1.34 -14.86 -26.27
N ARG A 364 0.80 -13.70 -26.64
CA ARG A 364 -0.65 -13.44 -26.59
C ARG A 364 -1.38 -13.81 -27.87
N ALA A 365 -0.67 -13.79 -28.99
CA ALA A 365 -1.23 -14.19 -30.30
C ALA A 365 -1.46 -15.70 -30.41
N GLU A 366 -0.69 -16.51 -29.68
CA GLU A 366 -0.82 -17.96 -29.59
C GLU A 366 -2.01 -18.45 -28.72
N LYS A 367 -2.64 -17.55 -27.95
CA LYS A 367 -3.80 -17.84 -27.06
C LYS A 367 -5.12 -17.42 -27.74
#